data_e4bfd284ac7626e88f972beb4e4fb4e6
#
_entry.id   e4bfd284ac7626e88f972beb4e4fb4e6
#
_cell.length_a   1.000
_cell.length_b   1.000
_cell.length_c   1.000
_cell.angle_alpha   90.00
_cell.angle_beta   90.00
_cell.angle_gamma   90.00
#
_symmetry.space_group_name_H-M   'P 1'
#
loop_
_entity.id
_entity.type
_entity.pdbx_description
1 polymer ?
#
loop_
_entity_poly.entity_id
_entity_poly.type
_entity_poly.pdbx_seq_one_letter_code
_entity_poly.pdbx_strand_id
1 'polypeptide(L)'
;IDELMQILGETTGKVIIWANYIHDIEKIEANIALSDFGAGSCCTYYGATPQDQRQACINNFQDPNSPVRFFIGNTQTGGYGITLTEAATVIYYSNSYDLEKRIQSEDRAHRIGQKNKVLYIDLVARGTVDEKIIQSLRNKVNIANEINGEELISWI
;
A
#
# COMPACT_ATOMS: atom_id res chain seq x y z
N ILE A 1 -7.18 -11.12 7.60
CA ILE A 1 -6.04 -10.62 8.37
C ILE A 1 -4.92 -11.67 8.42
N ASP A 2 -5.22 -12.93 8.62
CA ASP A 2 -4.23 -14.01 8.79
C ASP A 2 -3.31 -14.14 7.58
N GLU A 3 -3.86 -14.09 6.37
CA GLU A 3 -3.10 -14.08 5.12
C GLU A 3 -2.13 -12.88 5.04
N LEU A 4 -2.60 -11.67 5.45
CA LEU A 4 -1.74 -10.50 5.51
C LEU A 4 -0.57 -10.74 6.46
N MET A 5 -0.83 -11.23 7.67
CA MET A 5 0.21 -11.45 8.68
C MET A 5 1.24 -12.49 8.23
N GLN A 6 0.80 -13.54 7.53
CA GLN A 6 1.69 -14.52 6.93
C GLN A 6 2.61 -13.85 5.87
N ILE A 7 2.04 -13.08 4.95
CA ILE A 7 2.80 -12.36 3.92
C ILE A 7 3.82 -11.42 4.56
N LEU A 8 3.42 -10.67 5.61
CA LEU A 8 4.35 -9.78 6.32
C LEU A 8 5.53 -10.54 6.96
N GLY A 9 5.30 -11.76 7.41
CA GLY A 9 6.36 -12.65 7.93
C GLY A 9 7.35 -13.12 6.85
N GLU A 10 6.88 -13.26 5.62
CA GLU A 10 7.69 -13.71 4.47
C GLU A 10 8.39 -12.55 3.75
N THR A 11 7.91 -11.31 3.90
CA THR A 11 8.51 -10.13 3.26
C THR A 11 9.74 -9.63 4.00
N THR A 12 10.66 -9.00 3.27
CA THR A 12 11.82 -8.31 3.82
C THR A 12 11.74 -6.80 3.49
N GLY A 13 12.43 -5.97 4.28
CA GLY A 13 12.43 -4.52 4.07
C GLY A 13 11.13 -3.85 4.49
N LYS A 14 10.94 -2.63 4.03
CA LYS A 14 9.77 -1.81 4.38
C LYS A 14 8.58 -2.09 3.49
N VAL A 15 7.40 -2.08 4.07
CA VAL A 15 6.15 -2.48 3.42
C VAL A 15 5.11 -1.37 3.56
N ILE A 16 4.48 -1.01 2.45
CA ILE A 16 3.27 -0.18 2.44
C ILE A 16 2.05 -1.10 2.43
N ILE A 17 1.07 -0.80 3.27
CA ILE A 17 -0.21 -1.51 3.31
C ILE A 17 -1.31 -0.50 3.07
N TRP A 18 -1.99 -0.62 1.93
CA TRP A 18 -3.13 0.21 1.60
C TRP A 18 -4.44 -0.47 1.96
N ALA A 19 -5.29 0.22 2.72
CA ALA A 19 -6.64 -0.21 3.06
C ALA A 19 -7.65 0.92 2.84
N ASN A 20 -8.83 0.59 2.31
CA ASN A 20 -9.85 1.58 1.99
C ASN A 20 -10.65 2.04 3.22
N TYR A 21 -10.77 1.20 4.24
CA TYR A 21 -11.61 1.45 5.40
C TYR A 21 -10.77 1.70 6.64
N ILE A 22 -11.15 2.69 7.45
CA ILE A 22 -10.46 3.04 8.71
C ILE A 22 -10.44 1.84 9.67
N HIS A 23 -11.54 1.11 9.77
CA HIS A 23 -11.62 -0.10 10.58
C HIS A 23 -10.56 -1.15 10.21
N ASP A 24 -10.27 -1.30 8.90
CA ASP A 24 -9.23 -2.22 8.45
C ASP A 24 -7.84 -1.73 8.85
N ILE A 25 -7.58 -0.42 8.74
CA ILE A 25 -6.32 0.20 9.17
C ILE A 25 -6.07 -0.07 10.65
N GLU A 26 -7.05 0.22 11.49
CA GLU A 26 -6.98 0.01 12.95
C GLU A 26 -6.79 -1.47 13.30
N LYS A 27 -7.49 -2.36 12.60
CA LYS A 27 -7.36 -3.80 12.78
C LYS A 27 -5.97 -4.31 12.37
N ILE A 28 -5.42 -3.83 11.27
CA ILE A 28 -4.07 -4.19 10.81
C ILE A 28 -3.03 -3.70 11.83
N GLU A 29 -3.12 -2.44 12.24
CA GLU A 29 -2.23 -1.86 13.26
C GLU A 29 -2.23 -2.68 14.55
N ALA A 30 -3.42 -3.01 15.07
CA ALA A 30 -3.56 -3.79 16.29
C ALA A 30 -2.94 -5.19 16.16
N ASN A 31 -3.13 -5.87 15.02
CA ASN A 31 -2.54 -7.19 14.80
C ASN A 31 -1.02 -7.15 14.68
N ILE A 32 -0.46 -6.14 14.00
CA ILE A 32 1.00 -5.93 13.93
C ILE A 32 1.56 -5.65 15.33
N ALA A 33 0.91 -4.78 16.10
CA ALA A 33 1.34 -4.42 17.44
C ALA A 33 1.36 -5.61 18.42
N LEU A 34 0.44 -6.55 18.26
CA LEU A 34 0.33 -7.77 19.07
C LEU A 34 1.23 -8.92 18.60
N SER A 35 1.79 -8.82 17.40
CA SER A 35 2.70 -9.82 16.84
C SER A 35 4.15 -9.61 17.30
N ASP A 36 5.04 -10.50 16.86
CA ASP A 36 6.48 -10.40 17.10
C ASP A 36 7.12 -9.14 16.49
N PHE A 37 6.43 -8.46 15.57
CA PHE A 37 6.88 -7.18 15.03
C PHE A 37 6.82 -6.05 16.06
N GLY A 38 5.82 -6.03 16.95
CA GLY A 38 5.62 -5.06 18.00
C GLY A 38 5.04 -3.71 17.54
N ALA A 39 4.47 -2.95 18.48
CA ALA A 39 3.77 -1.69 18.21
C ALA A 39 4.66 -0.60 17.57
N GLY A 40 5.97 -0.59 17.85
CA GLY A 40 6.91 0.39 17.26
C GLY A 40 7.28 0.14 15.81
N SER A 41 6.83 -0.97 15.22
CA SER A 41 7.16 -1.36 13.85
C SER A 41 6.24 -0.79 12.78
N CYS A 42 5.13 -0.16 13.15
CA CYS A 42 4.18 0.42 12.20
C CYS A 42 3.81 1.87 12.51
N CYS A 43 3.35 2.56 11.50
CA CYS A 43 2.72 3.87 11.61
C CYS A 43 1.48 3.95 10.71
N THR A 44 0.52 4.77 11.08
CA THR A 44 -0.75 4.92 10.38
C THR A 44 -0.88 6.29 9.71
N TYR A 45 -1.47 6.32 8.50
CA TYR A 45 -1.66 7.51 7.69
C TYR A 45 -3.06 7.52 7.06
N TYR A 46 -4.00 8.19 7.71
CA TYR A 46 -5.39 8.34 7.21
C TYR A 46 -6.01 9.66 7.67
N GLY A 47 -7.27 9.92 7.29
CA GLY A 47 -7.92 11.22 7.47
C GLY A 47 -7.91 11.76 8.91
N ALA A 48 -8.09 10.89 9.90
CA ALA A 48 -8.13 11.27 11.31
C ALA A 48 -6.73 11.42 11.95
N THR A 49 -5.66 10.94 11.30
CA THR A 49 -4.28 11.11 11.82
C THR A 49 -3.91 12.59 11.85
N PRO A 50 -3.49 13.17 12.98
CA PRO A 50 -3.03 14.56 13.09
C PRO A 50 -1.86 14.85 12.14
N GLN A 51 -1.76 16.09 11.66
CA GLN A 51 -0.80 16.46 10.62
C GLN A 51 0.66 16.25 11.02
N ASP A 52 0.99 16.55 12.28
CA ASP A 52 2.32 16.31 12.85
C ASP A 52 2.68 14.81 12.89
N GLN A 53 1.72 13.97 13.25
CA GLN A 53 1.88 12.51 13.25
C GLN A 53 1.99 11.95 11.83
N ARG A 54 1.29 12.53 10.85
CA ARG A 54 1.44 12.15 9.44
C ARG A 54 2.85 12.40 8.94
N GLN A 55 3.42 13.57 9.24
CA GLN A 55 4.79 13.88 8.83
C GLN A 55 5.80 12.99 9.54
N ALA A 56 5.61 12.72 10.83
CA ALA A 56 6.46 11.81 11.59
C ALA A 56 6.40 10.38 11.02
N CYS A 57 5.21 9.90 10.62
CA CYS A 57 5.04 8.60 9.98
C CYS A 57 5.85 8.50 8.68
N ILE A 58 5.76 9.51 7.80
CA ILE A 58 6.54 9.54 6.55
C ILE A 58 8.04 9.54 6.85
N ASN A 59 8.50 10.40 7.74
CA ASN A 59 9.91 10.55 8.06
C ASN A 59 10.49 9.23 8.65
N ASN A 60 9.78 8.62 9.59
CA ASN A 60 10.20 7.36 10.18
C ASN A 60 10.17 6.20 9.18
N PHE A 61 9.19 6.17 8.27
CA PHE A 61 9.15 5.14 7.24
C PHE A 61 10.30 5.30 6.23
N GLN A 62 10.65 6.54 5.86
CA GLN A 62 11.75 6.82 4.93
C GLN A 62 13.14 6.69 5.55
N ASP A 63 13.27 6.67 6.86
CA ASP A 63 14.55 6.44 7.54
C ASP A 63 14.86 4.93 7.58
N PRO A 64 15.91 4.46 6.89
CA PRO A 64 16.28 3.04 6.86
C PRO A 64 16.68 2.49 8.24
N ASN A 65 17.08 3.35 9.19
CA ASN A 65 17.48 2.97 10.54
C ASN A 65 16.30 3.00 11.55
N SER A 66 15.16 3.53 11.16
CA SER A 66 13.97 3.55 11.99
C SER A 66 13.39 2.14 12.18
N PRO A 67 12.87 1.80 13.37
CA PRO A 67 12.15 0.55 13.61
C PRO A 67 10.82 0.46 12.82
N VAL A 68 10.30 1.58 12.30
CA VAL A 68 9.06 1.60 11.52
C VAL A 68 9.30 0.90 10.19
N ARG A 69 8.73 -0.29 10.07
CA ARG A 69 8.78 -1.15 8.89
C ARG A 69 7.53 -1.10 8.06
N PHE A 70 6.36 -0.88 8.70
CA PHE A 70 5.06 -0.94 8.08
C PHE A 70 4.41 0.45 8.05
N PHE A 71 4.10 0.94 6.85
CA PHE A 71 3.28 2.11 6.63
C PHE A 71 1.86 1.64 6.29
N ILE A 72 0.88 1.99 7.11
CA ILE A 72 -0.51 1.59 6.93
C ILE A 72 -1.33 2.83 6.58
N GLY A 73 -1.95 2.87 5.41
CA GLY A 73 -2.64 4.07 4.98
C GLY A 73 -3.87 3.83 4.14
N ASN A 74 -4.60 4.93 3.93
CA ASN A 74 -5.72 4.98 2.99
C ASN A 74 -5.26 5.68 1.71
N THR A 75 -5.56 5.08 0.56
CA THR A 75 -5.20 5.63 -0.75
C THR A 75 -5.79 7.02 -1.01
N GLN A 76 -6.93 7.35 -0.39
CA GLN A 76 -7.58 8.66 -0.54
C GLN A 76 -6.82 9.78 0.19
N THR A 77 -6.23 9.49 1.35
CA THR A 77 -5.52 10.49 2.16
C THR A 77 -4.13 10.80 1.61
N GLY A 78 -3.53 9.85 0.89
CA GLY A 78 -2.23 9.99 0.23
C GLY A 78 -2.22 10.92 -0.99
N GLY A 79 -3.30 11.68 -1.26
CA GLY A 79 -3.49 12.50 -2.46
C GLY A 79 -2.48 13.63 -2.69
N TYR A 80 -1.65 13.99 -1.73
CA TYR A 80 -0.68 15.07 -1.87
C TYR A 80 0.76 14.56 -1.77
N GLY A 81 1.26 14.00 -2.87
CA GLY A 81 2.69 13.95 -3.18
C GLY A 81 3.65 13.33 -2.16
N ILE A 82 3.17 12.51 -1.21
CA ILE A 82 4.07 11.84 -0.26
C ILE A 82 5.03 10.89 -0.98
N THR A 83 6.24 10.79 -0.48
CA THR A 83 7.28 9.91 -1.02
C THR A 83 7.55 8.77 -0.05
N LEU A 84 7.44 7.53 -0.53
CA LEU A 84 7.61 6.29 0.24
C LEU A 84 8.57 5.33 -0.48
N THR A 85 9.68 5.85 -1.00
CA THR A 85 10.64 5.12 -1.84
C THR A 85 11.49 4.10 -1.09
N GLU A 86 11.47 4.08 0.24
CA GLU A 86 12.09 3.01 1.03
C GLU A 86 11.29 1.69 1.00
N ALA A 87 10.07 1.71 0.46
CA ALA A 87 9.25 0.51 0.32
C ALA A 87 9.87 -0.49 -0.66
N ALA A 88 9.97 -1.74 -0.24
CA ALA A 88 10.30 -2.89 -1.09
C ALA A 88 9.04 -3.65 -1.55
N THR A 89 7.95 -3.55 -0.78
CA THR A 89 6.67 -4.20 -1.06
C THR A 89 5.50 -3.26 -0.81
N VAL A 90 4.50 -3.32 -1.67
CA VAL A 90 3.22 -2.63 -1.51
C VAL A 90 2.11 -3.67 -1.50
N ILE A 91 1.32 -3.70 -0.44
CA ILE A 91 0.20 -4.64 -0.28
C ILE A 91 -1.10 -3.85 -0.31
N TYR A 92 -2.01 -4.25 -1.17
CA TYR A 92 -3.38 -3.76 -1.18
C TYR A 92 -4.26 -4.74 -0.39
N TYR A 93 -4.54 -4.39 0.87
CA TYR A 93 -5.44 -5.15 1.73
C TYR A 93 -6.87 -5.10 1.23
N SER A 94 -7.28 -3.94 0.72
CA SER A 94 -8.54 -3.76 0.00
C SER A 94 -8.37 -2.77 -1.15
N ASN A 95 -9.06 -3.01 -2.25
CA ASN A 95 -9.05 -2.17 -3.44
C ASN A 95 -10.39 -1.47 -3.65
N SER A 96 -10.38 -0.36 -4.39
CA SER A 96 -11.57 0.30 -4.93
C SER A 96 -11.59 0.19 -6.46
N TYR A 97 -12.73 0.52 -7.09
CA TYR A 97 -12.86 0.59 -8.55
C TYR A 97 -12.13 1.79 -9.19
N ASP A 98 -11.49 2.65 -8.38
CA ASP A 98 -10.86 3.89 -8.81
C ASP A 98 -9.41 3.64 -9.26
N LEU A 99 -9.22 3.53 -10.58
CA LEU A 99 -7.91 3.31 -11.18
C LEU A 99 -6.95 4.48 -10.92
N GLU A 100 -7.43 5.72 -10.91
CA GLU A 100 -6.57 6.89 -10.70
C GLU A 100 -5.96 6.84 -9.30
N LYS A 101 -6.75 6.53 -8.28
CA LYS A 101 -6.24 6.34 -6.91
C LYS A 101 -5.25 5.18 -6.81
N ARG A 102 -5.50 4.10 -7.56
CA ARG A 102 -4.58 2.98 -7.62
C ARG A 102 -3.22 3.41 -8.17
N ILE A 103 -3.19 4.03 -9.34
CA ILE A 103 -1.96 4.53 -9.98
C ILE A 103 -1.26 5.54 -9.08
N GLN A 104 -1.98 6.52 -8.53
CA GLN A 104 -1.40 7.50 -7.62
C GLN A 104 -0.77 6.86 -6.38
N SER A 105 -1.36 5.79 -5.84
CA SER A 105 -0.81 5.09 -4.67
C SER A 105 0.45 4.28 -5.03
N GLU A 106 0.53 3.72 -6.22
CA GLU A 106 1.73 3.05 -6.73
C GLU A 106 2.89 4.03 -6.92
N ASP A 107 2.62 5.22 -7.43
CA ASP A 107 3.60 6.29 -7.62
C ASP A 107 4.23 6.78 -6.31
N ARG A 108 3.68 6.44 -5.13
CA ARG A 108 4.32 6.76 -3.84
C ARG A 108 5.58 5.96 -3.60
N ALA A 109 5.57 4.69 -3.99
CA ALA A 109 6.71 3.80 -3.89
C ALA A 109 7.56 3.84 -5.16
N HIS A 110 6.95 3.89 -6.34
CA HIS A 110 7.60 3.94 -7.64
C HIS A 110 7.80 5.39 -8.10
N ARG A 111 8.81 6.04 -7.56
CA ARG A 111 9.12 7.46 -7.82
C ARG A 111 10.62 7.66 -8.06
N ILE A 112 11.00 8.83 -8.56
CA ILE A 112 12.40 9.26 -8.68
C ILE A 112 13.07 9.13 -7.29
N GLY A 113 14.14 8.33 -7.22
CA GLY A 113 14.83 7.96 -5.96
C GLY A 113 14.61 6.51 -5.53
N GLN A 114 13.69 5.77 -6.17
CA GLN A 114 13.54 4.33 -5.95
C GLN A 114 14.76 3.59 -6.52
N LYS A 115 15.48 2.85 -5.66
CA LYS A 115 16.69 2.10 -6.02
C LYS A 115 16.44 0.62 -6.27
N ASN A 116 15.30 0.12 -5.83
CA ASN A 116 14.96 -1.31 -5.84
C ASN A 116 13.69 -1.57 -6.66
N LYS A 117 13.50 -2.81 -7.08
CA LYS A 117 12.22 -3.26 -7.61
C LYS A 117 11.20 -3.30 -6.47
N VAL A 118 10.00 -2.80 -6.71
CA VAL A 118 8.89 -2.84 -5.76
C VAL A 118 7.96 -3.98 -6.13
N LEU A 119 7.68 -4.85 -5.16
CA LEU A 119 6.71 -5.93 -5.31
C LEU A 119 5.31 -5.41 -4.95
N TYR A 120 4.33 -5.63 -5.82
CA TYR A 120 2.92 -5.29 -5.56
C TYR A 120 2.10 -6.55 -5.34
N ILE A 121 1.34 -6.59 -4.25
CA ILE A 121 0.50 -7.72 -3.85
C ILE A 121 -0.93 -7.24 -3.63
N ASP A 122 -1.89 -7.85 -4.31
CA ASP A 122 -3.32 -7.63 -4.07
C ASP A 122 -3.90 -8.78 -3.25
N LEU A 123 -4.47 -8.48 -2.08
CA LEU A 123 -5.27 -9.43 -1.33
C LEU A 123 -6.69 -9.46 -1.90
N VAL A 124 -7.15 -10.63 -2.31
CA VAL A 124 -8.44 -10.81 -2.95
C VAL A 124 -9.19 -11.93 -2.25
N ALA A 125 -10.34 -11.61 -1.66
CA ALA A 125 -11.22 -12.62 -1.09
C ALA A 125 -11.98 -13.34 -2.20
N ARG A 126 -11.83 -14.66 -2.28
CA ARG A 126 -12.48 -15.48 -3.31
C ARG A 126 -14.01 -15.45 -3.16
N GLY A 127 -14.71 -15.37 -4.30
CA GLY A 127 -16.17 -15.34 -4.35
C GLY A 127 -16.80 -14.04 -3.85
N THR A 128 -16.03 -12.98 -3.76
CA THR A 128 -16.48 -11.66 -3.31
C THR A 128 -16.39 -10.59 -4.41
N VAL A 129 -16.81 -9.39 -4.08
CA VAL A 129 -16.69 -8.22 -4.95
C VAL A 129 -15.23 -7.87 -5.30
N ASP A 130 -14.26 -8.30 -4.49
CA ASP A 130 -12.84 -8.03 -4.71
C ASP A 130 -12.35 -8.55 -6.06
N GLU A 131 -12.80 -9.76 -6.46
CA GLU A 131 -12.46 -10.32 -7.78
C GLU A 131 -12.92 -9.41 -8.92
N LYS A 132 -14.15 -8.84 -8.78
CA LYS A 132 -14.71 -7.92 -9.77
C LYS A 132 -13.96 -6.59 -9.80
N ILE A 133 -13.52 -6.10 -8.64
CA ILE A 133 -12.73 -4.87 -8.52
C ILE A 133 -11.39 -5.04 -9.26
N ILE A 134 -10.65 -6.11 -8.98
CA ILE A 134 -9.37 -6.38 -9.62
C ILE A 134 -9.53 -6.56 -11.13
N GLN A 135 -10.53 -7.31 -11.57
CA GLN A 135 -10.82 -7.47 -12.99
C GLN A 135 -11.14 -6.13 -13.68
N SER A 136 -11.93 -5.27 -13.02
CA SER A 136 -12.25 -3.95 -13.53
C SER A 136 -11.04 -3.04 -13.63
N LEU A 137 -10.14 -3.05 -12.63
CA LEU A 137 -8.89 -2.29 -12.66
C LEU A 137 -7.99 -2.74 -13.81
N ARG A 138 -7.82 -4.04 -14.00
CA ARG A 138 -7.04 -4.61 -15.12
C ARG A 138 -7.60 -4.19 -16.47
N ASN A 139 -8.91 -4.26 -16.66
CA ASN A 139 -9.56 -3.85 -17.91
C ASN A 139 -9.36 -2.35 -18.18
N LYS A 140 -9.45 -1.49 -17.17
CA LYS A 140 -9.22 -0.05 -17.31
C LYS A 140 -7.78 0.27 -17.70
N VAL A 141 -6.80 -0.44 -17.14
CA VAL A 141 -5.38 -0.30 -17.52
C VAL A 141 -5.19 -0.70 -18.98
N ASN A 142 -5.74 -1.83 -19.41
CA ASN A 142 -5.62 -2.29 -20.79
C ASN A 142 -6.19 -1.26 -21.78
N ILE A 143 -7.37 -0.73 -21.51
CA ILE A 143 -7.99 0.30 -22.36
C ILE A 143 -7.14 1.57 -22.39
N ALA A 144 -6.60 2.02 -21.26
CA ALA A 144 -5.75 3.20 -21.20
C ALA A 144 -4.47 3.02 -22.02
N ASN A 145 -3.84 1.85 -21.95
CA ASN A 145 -2.64 1.51 -22.72
C ASN A 145 -2.93 1.44 -24.22
N GLU A 146 -4.06 0.86 -24.62
CA GLU A 146 -4.50 0.84 -26.03
C GLU A 146 -4.69 2.26 -26.59
N ILE A 147 -5.29 3.17 -25.81
CA ILE A 147 -5.51 4.56 -26.23
C ILE A 147 -4.19 5.32 -26.35
N ASN A 148 -3.25 5.10 -25.44
CA ASN A 148 -1.97 5.80 -25.41
C ASN A 148 -0.92 5.19 -26.35
N GLY A 149 -1.18 4.03 -26.97
CA GLY A 149 -0.22 3.31 -27.80
C GLY A 149 1.00 2.77 -27.01
N GLU A 150 0.87 2.63 -25.71
CA GLU A 150 1.89 2.08 -24.83
C GLU A 150 1.83 0.54 -24.86
N GLU A 151 2.98 -0.12 -24.79
CA GLU A 151 3.02 -1.57 -24.61
C GLU A 151 2.35 -1.96 -23.29
N LEU A 152 1.56 -3.04 -23.31
CA LEU A 152 0.88 -3.59 -22.15
C LEU A 152 1.86 -3.78 -21.01
N ILE A 153 1.75 -2.97 -19.96
CA ILE A 153 2.42 -3.24 -18.70
C ILE A 153 1.77 -4.50 -18.15
N SER A 154 2.50 -5.61 -18.16
CA SER A 154 1.99 -6.86 -17.62
C SER A 154 1.85 -6.72 -16.12
N TRP A 155 0.64 -6.63 -15.65
CA TRP A 155 0.31 -6.86 -14.25
C TRP A 155 0.42 -8.36 -14.00
N ILE A 156 1.46 -8.73 -13.29
CA ILE A 156 1.66 -10.13 -12.85
C ILE A 156 0.78 -10.39 -11.64
#